data_f48d8b5a4968be90acb588f02e4cd59e
#
_entry.id   f48d8b5a4968be90acb588f02e4cd59e
#
_cell.length_a   1.000
_cell.length_b   1.000
_cell.length_c   1.000
_cell.angle_alpha   90.00
_cell.angle_beta   90.00
_cell.angle_gamma   90.00
#
_symmetry.space_group_name_H-M   'P 1'
#
loop_
_entity.id
_entity.type
_entity.pdbx_description
1 polymer ?
#
loop_
_entity_poly.entity_id
_entity_poly.type
_entity_poly.pdbx_seq_one_letter_code
_entity_poly.pdbx_strand_id
1 'polypeptide(L)'
;MHPRLLAPFLLLAPSLVAQQAPADFIVVNARIYTADATRPVARALAVRDGLIVFVGSKRGAEALAGPRTERWDLDGKTVIPGMVDAHVHLVGLGEALRIVDLTGTRSYDEVVARVAERARTARPGEWIRGRGWDQNDWAVTAFPTHEALSQAVPNNPVMLGRVDGHAQLVNARALALAGIARDTPDPDGGRIVRDAAGNATGVLVDRAMGLVSRVIPNRTTEDIRDAALAAIAEANRWGLTGIHDAGVGEDVIAVYEELARAGRYDLRNYVMVRADEATLDRMMRRGPRVALHGGRLWVRAIKISSDGALGSRGAALLEDYSDDPGNRGLLTADSALMRRVAAKALRSGFQVNIHAIGDAANRRVLDIFEDALTEVPIADHRFRIEHAQILNYHDIPRFAQLDVIPSMQGSHQTSDMYWVPNRIGWNRSQGTYAWRSLLSTGVVIPNGSDTPVEHPNPLISFKAFVSRSDANGYPQGGWFPAEKATREEALLSMTLWPAYAAFMEAVSGSPTAGKYADFVVLDQDIMTVAEEQILDTKVEMTVLGGRAIYRRN
;
A
#
# COMPACT_ATOMS: atom_id res chain seq x y z
N MET A 1 72.17 49.27 -29.13
CA MET A 1 70.74 49.09 -29.13
C MET A 1 70.45 47.73 -28.54
N HIS A 2 70.05 47.69 -27.26
CA HIS A 2 69.66 46.41 -26.58
C HIS A 2 68.12 46.34 -26.48
N PRO A 3 67.47 45.21 -26.85
CA PRO A 3 66.03 45.04 -26.63
C PRO A 3 65.80 44.67 -25.17
N ARG A 4 64.92 45.43 -24.51
CA ARG A 4 64.38 45.09 -23.20
C ARG A 4 63.29 43.96 -23.33
N LEU A 5 63.56 42.84 -22.71
CA LEU A 5 62.58 41.79 -22.51
C LEU A 5 61.55 42.17 -21.42
N LEU A 6 60.29 42.34 -21.77
CA LEU A 6 59.17 42.48 -20.87
C LEU A 6 58.72 41.08 -20.48
N ALA A 7 58.85 40.71 -19.20
CA ALA A 7 58.23 39.47 -18.63
C ALA A 7 56.74 39.70 -18.39
N PRO A 8 55.85 38.74 -18.74
CA PRO A 8 54.45 38.86 -18.42
C PRO A 8 54.21 38.50 -16.94
N PHE A 9 53.61 39.42 -16.19
CA PHE A 9 53.07 39.16 -14.88
C PHE A 9 51.79 38.31 -15.03
N LEU A 10 51.84 37.00 -14.67
CA LEU A 10 50.66 36.16 -14.51
C LEU A 10 49.96 36.57 -13.20
N LEU A 11 48.84 37.29 -13.32
CA LEU A 11 47.90 37.51 -12.24
C LEU A 11 47.16 36.18 -11.98
N LEU A 12 47.54 35.43 -10.96
CA LEU A 12 46.77 34.36 -10.38
C LEU A 12 45.50 34.97 -9.76
N ALA A 13 44.36 34.85 -10.47
CA ALA A 13 43.07 35.15 -9.88
C ALA A 13 42.78 34.09 -8.79
N PRO A 14 42.44 34.50 -7.56
CA PRO A 14 42.00 33.53 -6.55
C PRO A 14 40.71 32.86 -7.03
N SER A 15 40.75 31.53 -7.16
CA SER A 15 39.55 30.73 -7.35
C SER A 15 38.63 30.96 -6.15
N LEU A 16 37.56 31.72 -6.32
CA LEU A 16 36.47 31.79 -5.37
C LEU A 16 35.87 30.37 -5.33
N VAL A 17 36.30 29.58 -4.35
CA VAL A 17 35.58 28.40 -3.93
C VAL A 17 34.24 28.91 -3.43
N ALA A 18 33.19 28.75 -4.21
CA ALA A 18 31.84 29.10 -3.79
C ALA A 18 31.57 28.35 -2.46
N GLN A 19 31.52 29.10 -1.37
CA GLN A 19 31.27 28.57 -0.05
C GLN A 19 29.86 27.97 -0.10
N GLN A 20 29.76 26.64 -0.07
CA GLN A 20 28.44 25.95 -0.08
C GLN A 20 27.63 26.49 1.08
N ALA A 21 26.34 26.85 0.81
CA ALA A 21 25.44 27.29 1.85
C ALA A 21 25.34 26.23 2.95
N PRO A 22 25.27 26.64 4.23
CA PRO A 22 25.14 25.68 5.34
C PRO A 22 23.91 24.78 5.21
N ALA A 23 23.96 23.60 5.84
CA ALA A 23 22.82 22.72 5.98
C ALA A 23 21.76 23.34 6.91
N ASP A 24 20.48 23.03 6.66
CA ASP A 24 19.38 23.38 7.57
C ASP A 24 19.51 22.58 8.86
N PHE A 25 19.77 21.29 8.73
CA PHE A 25 20.10 20.44 9.85
C PHE A 25 21.08 19.33 9.45
N ILE A 26 21.73 18.77 10.48
CA ILE A 26 22.56 17.57 10.36
C ILE A 26 22.06 16.50 11.33
N VAL A 27 22.07 15.25 10.88
CA VAL A 27 21.88 14.06 11.71
C VAL A 27 23.25 13.50 12.04
N VAL A 28 23.51 13.25 13.32
CA VAL A 28 24.77 12.71 13.81
C VAL A 28 24.54 11.58 14.78
N ASN A 29 25.58 10.78 15.06
CA ASN A 29 25.55 9.65 15.97
C ASN A 29 24.41 8.67 15.64
N ALA A 30 24.20 8.36 14.34
CA ALA A 30 23.21 7.43 13.87
C ALA A 30 23.86 6.22 13.18
N ARG A 31 23.10 5.14 13.04
CA ARG A 31 23.40 4.05 12.11
C ARG A 31 22.50 4.17 10.92
N ILE A 32 23.00 4.67 9.80
CA ILE A 32 22.21 5.01 8.62
C ILE A 32 22.42 3.94 7.55
N TYR A 33 21.38 3.16 7.26
CA TYR A 33 21.34 2.28 6.10
C TYR A 33 20.94 3.08 4.87
N THR A 34 21.74 3.00 3.82
CA THR A 34 21.60 3.93 2.70
C THR A 34 20.86 3.33 1.51
N ALA A 35 20.65 2.03 1.47
CA ALA A 35 20.18 1.34 0.26
C ALA A 35 21.05 1.63 -0.98
N ASP A 36 22.31 2.00 -0.77
CA ASP A 36 23.33 2.25 -1.80
C ASP A 36 24.48 1.26 -1.59
N ALA A 37 24.66 0.35 -2.54
CA ALA A 37 25.66 -0.71 -2.47
C ALA A 37 27.10 -0.18 -2.35
N THR A 38 27.37 1.06 -2.82
CA THR A 38 28.70 1.67 -2.74
C THR A 38 29.03 2.20 -1.34
N ARG A 39 28.00 2.46 -0.54
CA ARG A 39 28.12 2.93 0.84
C ARG A 39 26.94 2.41 1.68
N PRO A 40 26.85 1.12 1.97
CA PRO A 40 25.67 0.55 2.60
C PRO A 40 25.32 1.12 3.98
N VAL A 41 26.30 1.62 4.72
CA VAL A 41 26.11 2.23 6.04
C VAL A 41 26.88 3.56 6.17
N ALA A 42 26.22 4.56 6.77
CA ALA A 42 26.81 5.84 7.15
C ALA A 42 26.56 6.16 8.63
N ARG A 43 27.14 7.27 9.13
CA ARG A 43 27.05 7.69 10.54
C ARG A 43 26.39 9.06 10.72
N ALA A 44 26.26 9.81 9.63
CA ALA A 44 25.69 11.14 9.62
C ALA A 44 25.16 11.50 8.23
N LEU A 45 24.22 12.42 8.18
CA LEU A 45 23.77 13.08 6.95
C LEU A 45 23.55 14.59 7.20
N ALA A 46 23.52 15.36 6.11
CA ALA A 46 23.17 16.78 6.15
C ALA A 46 22.07 17.06 5.14
N VAL A 47 21.13 17.92 5.53
CA VAL A 47 19.95 18.29 4.74
C VAL A 47 19.92 19.80 4.54
N ARG A 48 19.55 20.21 3.32
CA ARG A 48 19.32 21.61 2.95
C ARG A 48 18.19 21.67 1.92
N ASP A 49 17.26 22.59 2.14
CA ASP A 49 16.11 22.82 1.24
C ASP A 49 15.31 21.53 0.96
N GLY A 50 15.17 20.67 1.98
CA GLY A 50 14.45 19.40 1.88
C GLY A 50 15.19 18.31 1.10
N LEU A 51 16.44 18.53 0.69
CA LEU A 51 17.28 17.57 -0.02
C LEU A 51 18.45 17.13 0.86
N ILE A 52 18.86 15.89 0.70
CA ILE A 52 20.11 15.39 1.27
C ILE A 52 21.27 16.01 0.50
N VAL A 53 22.17 16.68 1.19
CA VAL A 53 23.37 17.28 0.59
C VAL A 53 24.65 16.53 0.94
N PHE A 54 24.60 15.65 1.96
CA PHE A 54 25.73 14.83 2.35
C PHE A 54 25.25 13.57 3.11
N VAL A 55 25.93 12.45 2.87
CA VAL A 55 25.81 11.22 3.67
C VAL A 55 27.20 10.65 3.88
N GLY A 56 27.56 10.32 5.14
CA GLY A 56 28.90 9.78 5.41
C GLY A 56 29.29 9.84 6.88
N SER A 57 30.47 10.41 7.15
CA SER A 57 31.01 10.54 8.50
C SER A 57 30.42 11.73 9.26
N LYS A 58 30.43 11.68 10.60
CA LYS A 58 30.06 12.82 11.46
C LYS A 58 30.86 14.09 11.12
N ARG A 59 32.18 13.99 10.96
CA ARG A 59 33.03 15.12 10.59
C ARG A 59 32.63 15.77 9.26
N GLY A 60 32.21 14.94 8.27
CA GLY A 60 31.78 15.49 6.97
C GLY A 60 30.46 16.24 7.07
N ALA A 61 29.50 15.75 7.87
CA ALA A 61 28.24 16.46 8.11
C ALA A 61 28.47 17.77 8.91
N GLU A 62 29.32 17.73 9.94
CA GLU A 62 29.65 18.88 10.76
C GLU A 62 30.35 19.98 9.95
N ALA A 63 31.16 19.65 8.93
CA ALA A 63 31.77 20.61 8.03
C ALA A 63 30.77 21.45 7.21
N LEU A 64 29.51 20.96 7.09
CA LEU A 64 28.42 21.67 6.41
C LEU A 64 27.52 22.45 7.39
N ALA A 65 27.78 22.37 8.70
CA ALA A 65 27.00 23.09 9.68
C ALA A 65 27.40 24.57 9.77
N GLY A 66 26.43 25.45 9.86
CA GLY A 66 26.59 26.87 10.13
C GLY A 66 25.90 27.26 11.45
N PRO A 67 25.91 28.56 11.79
CA PRO A 67 25.36 29.05 13.07
C PRO A 67 23.88 28.75 13.31
N ARG A 68 23.10 28.54 12.24
CA ARG A 68 21.67 28.26 12.31
C ARG A 68 21.31 26.79 12.02
N THR A 69 22.31 25.95 11.77
CA THR A 69 22.11 24.54 11.48
C THR A 69 21.65 23.80 12.74
N GLU A 70 20.48 23.16 12.68
CA GLU A 70 20.03 22.28 13.74
C GLU A 70 20.89 21.00 13.81
N ARG A 71 21.07 20.46 15.02
CA ARG A 71 21.80 19.21 15.25
C ARG A 71 20.86 18.17 15.84
N TRP A 72 20.59 17.12 15.10
CA TRP A 72 19.82 15.98 15.56
C TRP A 72 20.79 14.85 15.94
N ASP A 73 21.10 14.78 17.22
CA ASP A 73 21.87 13.65 17.78
C ASP A 73 20.91 12.50 18.05
N LEU A 74 21.09 11.38 17.36
CA LEU A 74 20.18 10.24 17.44
C LEU A 74 20.68 9.16 18.40
N ASP A 75 21.76 9.38 19.15
CA ASP A 75 22.25 8.49 20.21
C ASP A 75 22.35 7.01 19.79
N GLY A 76 22.89 6.78 18.60
CA GLY A 76 23.10 5.43 18.06
C GLY A 76 21.87 4.80 17.39
N LYS A 77 20.71 5.45 17.38
CA LYS A 77 19.48 4.93 16.74
C LYS A 77 19.70 4.63 15.26
N THR A 78 18.85 3.75 14.75
CA THR A 78 18.88 3.32 13.37
C THR A 78 18.09 4.29 12.49
N VAL A 79 18.68 4.65 11.36
CA VAL A 79 18.03 5.40 10.28
C VAL A 79 17.99 4.52 9.03
N ILE A 80 16.82 4.43 8.43
CA ILE A 80 16.59 3.78 7.14
C ILE A 80 16.01 4.80 6.16
N PRO A 81 16.08 4.57 4.83
CA PRO A 81 15.35 5.40 3.87
C PRO A 81 13.86 5.45 4.24
N GLY A 82 13.18 6.50 3.81
CA GLY A 82 11.72 6.57 3.95
C GLY A 82 11.06 5.34 3.32
N MET A 83 10.23 4.66 4.11
CA MET A 83 9.55 3.45 3.63
C MET A 83 8.44 3.81 2.65
N VAL A 84 8.27 2.94 1.66
CA VAL A 84 7.25 3.05 0.62
C VAL A 84 6.42 1.77 0.60
N ASP A 85 5.12 1.91 0.72
CA ASP A 85 4.17 0.82 0.48
C ASP A 85 3.81 0.80 -1.01
N ALA A 86 4.21 -0.26 -1.72
CA ALA A 86 4.11 -0.31 -3.17
C ALA A 86 2.70 -0.67 -3.70
N HIS A 87 1.74 -0.94 -2.83
CA HIS A 87 0.35 -1.23 -3.18
C HIS A 87 -0.59 -0.92 -2.03
N VAL A 88 -1.32 0.18 -2.12
CA VAL A 88 -2.31 0.59 -1.12
C VAL A 88 -3.61 1.04 -1.77
N HIS A 89 -4.65 1.14 -0.95
CA HIS A 89 -5.89 1.85 -1.26
C HIS A 89 -6.08 2.94 -0.19
N LEU A 90 -5.44 4.11 -0.40
CA LEU A 90 -5.30 5.14 0.63
C LEU A 90 -6.65 5.61 1.21
N VAL A 91 -7.62 5.95 0.35
CA VAL A 91 -8.96 6.34 0.81
C VAL A 91 -9.64 5.17 1.52
N GLY A 92 -9.47 3.95 1.03
CA GLY A 92 -9.97 2.73 1.66
C GLY A 92 -9.44 2.52 3.08
N LEU A 93 -8.14 2.77 3.31
CA LEU A 93 -7.55 2.76 4.65
C LEU A 93 -8.22 3.80 5.56
N GLY A 94 -8.35 5.04 5.09
CA GLY A 94 -8.98 6.09 5.88
C GLY A 94 -10.45 5.81 6.20
N GLU A 95 -11.19 5.20 5.28
CA GLU A 95 -12.54 4.71 5.54
C GLU A 95 -12.53 3.58 6.59
N ALA A 96 -11.61 2.63 6.49
CA ALA A 96 -11.48 1.52 7.42
C ALA A 96 -11.15 2.00 8.86
N LEU A 97 -10.32 3.03 9.01
CA LEU A 97 -10.02 3.65 10.30
C LEU A 97 -11.23 4.36 10.94
N ARG A 98 -12.25 4.66 10.17
CA ARG A 98 -13.51 5.30 10.63
C ARG A 98 -14.63 4.28 10.84
N ILE A 99 -14.45 3.04 10.42
CA ILE A 99 -15.38 1.93 10.66
C ILE A 99 -15.17 1.40 12.09
N VAL A 100 -16.26 1.06 12.76
CA VAL A 100 -16.20 0.41 14.08
C VAL A 100 -15.62 -1.00 13.91
N ASP A 101 -14.44 -1.23 14.49
CA ASP A 101 -13.88 -2.58 14.54
C ASP A 101 -14.63 -3.41 15.58
N LEU A 102 -15.27 -4.47 15.10
CA LEU A 102 -16.05 -5.39 15.91
C LEU A 102 -15.38 -6.76 16.04
N THR A 103 -14.16 -6.89 15.51
CA THR A 103 -13.37 -8.12 15.60
C THR A 103 -13.10 -8.46 17.05
N GLY A 104 -13.23 -9.78 17.39
CA GLY A 104 -12.97 -10.29 18.74
C GLY A 104 -13.97 -9.86 19.80
N THR A 105 -15.13 -9.28 19.43
CA THR A 105 -16.23 -9.05 20.37
C THR A 105 -16.76 -10.38 20.91
N ARG A 106 -17.04 -10.44 22.21
CA ARG A 106 -17.47 -11.65 22.93
C ARG A 106 -18.98 -11.70 23.22
N SER A 107 -19.69 -10.64 22.84
CA SER A 107 -21.14 -10.55 23.01
C SER A 107 -21.74 -9.50 22.09
N TYR A 108 -23.04 -9.59 21.85
CA TYR A 108 -23.78 -8.56 21.13
C TYR A 108 -23.81 -7.23 21.90
N ASP A 109 -23.84 -7.26 23.23
CA ASP A 109 -23.79 -6.04 24.05
C ASP A 109 -22.48 -5.26 23.85
N GLU A 110 -21.36 -5.98 23.67
CA GLU A 110 -20.08 -5.34 23.35
C GLU A 110 -20.11 -4.68 21.97
N VAL A 111 -20.74 -5.31 20.97
CA VAL A 111 -20.98 -4.69 19.65
C VAL A 111 -21.76 -3.41 19.78
N VAL A 112 -22.88 -3.44 20.51
CA VAL A 112 -23.72 -2.26 20.75
C VAL A 112 -22.94 -1.15 21.45
N ALA A 113 -22.14 -1.49 22.47
CA ALA A 113 -21.32 -0.52 23.19
C ALA A 113 -20.29 0.18 22.29
N ARG A 114 -19.54 -0.57 21.46
CA ARG A 114 -18.57 0.01 20.52
C ARG A 114 -19.23 0.94 19.50
N VAL A 115 -20.40 0.55 18.99
CA VAL A 115 -21.16 1.37 18.03
C VAL A 115 -21.72 2.62 18.68
N ALA A 116 -22.24 2.51 19.91
CA ALA A 116 -22.73 3.67 20.69
C ALA A 116 -21.61 4.67 20.98
N GLU A 117 -20.41 4.22 21.29
CA GLU A 117 -19.25 5.09 21.48
C GLU A 117 -18.93 5.88 20.21
N ARG A 118 -18.91 5.21 19.04
CA ARG A 118 -18.72 5.90 17.75
C ARG A 118 -19.83 6.90 17.46
N ALA A 119 -21.07 6.58 17.85
CA ALA A 119 -22.23 7.46 17.64
C ALA A 119 -22.11 8.80 18.36
N ARG A 120 -21.36 8.90 19.46
CA ARG A 120 -21.16 10.17 20.21
C ARG A 120 -20.45 11.24 19.38
N THR A 121 -19.62 10.84 18.42
CA THR A 121 -18.86 11.74 17.56
C THR A 121 -19.44 11.86 16.16
N ALA A 122 -20.46 11.07 15.83
CA ALA A 122 -21.13 11.11 14.54
C ALA A 122 -22.12 12.27 14.43
N ARG A 123 -22.20 12.90 13.27
CA ARG A 123 -23.24 13.89 12.97
C ARG A 123 -24.61 13.19 12.90
N PRO A 124 -25.70 13.84 13.34
CA PRO A 124 -27.05 13.26 13.19
C PRO A 124 -27.33 12.87 11.73
N GLY A 125 -27.79 11.64 11.50
CA GLY A 125 -28.05 11.10 10.17
C GLY A 125 -26.84 10.55 9.42
N GLU A 126 -25.63 10.74 9.94
CA GLU A 126 -24.42 10.09 9.40
C GLU A 126 -24.51 8.58 9.55
N TRP A 127 -24.16 7.84 8.49
CA TRP A 127 -24.09 6.39 8.53
C TRP A 127 -22.93 5.92 9.42
N ILE A 128 -23.24 5.10 10.41
CA ILE A 128 -22.23 4.42 11.22
C ILE A 128 -22.03 3.03 10.62
N ARG A 129 -20.79 2.78 10.20
CA ARG A 129 -20.39 1.51 9.62
C ARG A 129 -19.47 0.77 10.58
N GLY A 130 -19.57 -0.54 10.60
CA GLY A 130 -18.69 -1.42 11.37
C GLY A 130 -18.49 -2.74 10.65
N ARG A 131 -17.52 -3.53 11.09
CA ARG A 131 -17.23 -4.86 10.54
C ARG A 131 -16.56 -5.74 11.58
N GLY A 132 -16.73 -7.05 11.41
CA GLY A 132 -15.92 -8.05 12.12
C GLY A 132 -16.66 -8.76 13.24
N TRP A 133 -17.98 -8.52 13.43
CA TRP A 133 -18.73 -9.31 14.40
C TRP A 133 -18.92 -10.76 13.91
N ASP A 134 -18.85 -11.71 14.84
CA ASP A 134 -19.19 -13.12 14.63
C ASP A 134 -19.95 -13.65 15.86
N GLN A 135 -21.21 -14.01 15.66
CA GLN A 135 -22.01 -14.57 16.74
C GLN A 135 -21.53 -15.96 17.19
N ASN A 136 -20.72 -16.63 16.38
CA ASN A 136 -20.15 -17.93 16.76
C ASN A 136 -19.12 -17.82 17.90
N ASP A 137 -18.55 -16.61 18.08
CA ASP A 137 -17.62 -16.30 19.18
C ASP A 137 -18.34 -15.90 20.48
N TRP A 138 -19.69 -15.79 20.46
CA TRP A 138 -20.48 -15.35 21.58
C TRP A 138 -21.11 -16.52 22.34
N ALA A 139 -21.50 -16.26 23.60
CA ALA A 139 -22.26 -17.25 24.37
C ALA A 139 -23.63 -17.59 23.75
N VAL A 140 -24.23 -16.64 23.03
CA VAL A 140 -25.46 -16.82 22.24
C VAL A 140 -25.07 -16.83 20.76
N THR A 141 -25.10 -18.00 20.15
CA THR A 141 -24.68 -18.22 18.74
C THR A 141 -25.78 -17.91 17.71
N ALA A 142 -27.00 -17.54 18.16
CA ALA A 142 -28.07 -17.10 17.27
C ALA A 142 -27.74 -15.71 16.68
N PHE A 143 -28.26 -15.44 15.47
CA PHE A 143 -28.18 -14.09 14.92
C PHE A 143 -28.80 -13.07 15.88
N PRO A 144 -28.15 -11.92 16.09
CA PRO A 144 -28.69 -10.85 16.91
C PRO A 144 -29.90 -10.19 16.23
N THR A 145 -30.63 -9.39 17.00
CA THR A 145 -31.72 -8.57 16.49
C THR A 145 -31.39 -7.09 16.67
N HIS A 146 -32.06 -6.21 15.90
CA HIS A 146 -31.68 -4.80 15.84
C HIS A 146 -32.10 -3.96 17.05
N GLU A 147 -32.96 -4.44 17.95
CA GLU A 147 -33.64 -3.62 18.96
C GLU A 147 -32.66 -2.91 19.90
N ALA A 148 -31.70 -3.64 20.48
CA ALA A 148 -30.71 -3.04 21.39
C ALA A 148 -29.85 -1.99 20.66
N LEU A 149 -29.43 -2.31 19.44
CA LEU A 149 -28.67 -1.40 18.58
C LEU A 149 -29.49 -0.15 18.21
N SER A 150 -30.79 -0.32 17.94
CA SER A 150 -31.71 0.79 17.61
C SER A 150 -32.00 1.70 18.79
N GLN A 151 -32.05 1.15 19.99
CA GLN A 151 -32.19 1.93 21.22
C GLN A 151 -30.92 2.74 21.54
N ALA A 152 -29.75 2.11 21.39
CA ALA A 152 -28.48 2.75 21.69
C ALA A 152 -28.13 3.84 20.67
N VAL A 153 -28.52 3.67 19.38
CA VAL A 153 -28.19 4.57 18.28
C VAL A 153 -29.45 4.92 17.46
N PRO A 154 -30.38 5.72 18.01
CA PRO A 154 -31.65 6.04 17.35
C PRO A 154 -31.52 7.06 16.21
N ASN A 155 -30.52 7.95 16.26
CA ASN A 155 -30.40 9.11 15.37
C ASN A 155 -29.58 8.86 14.10
N ASN A 156 -28.82 7.78 14.07
CA ASN A 156 -27.91 7.43 12.98
C ASN A 156 -28.29 6.08 12.37
N PRO A 157 -28.31 5.94 11.03
CA PRO A 157 -28.41 4.64 10.42
C PRO A 157 -27.11 3.85 10.67
N VAL A 158 -27.24 2.56 11.01
CA VAL A 158 -26.12 1.68 11.35
C VAL A 158 -26.10 0.49 10.42
N MET A 159 -24.91 0.13 9.93
CA MET A 159 -24.66 -1.06 9.11
C MET A 159 -23.37 -1.75 9.58
N LEU A 160 -23.49 -2.97 10.07
CA LEU A 160 -22.41 -3.75 10.66
C LEU A 160 -22.20 -5.04 9.86
N GLY A 161 -21.09 -5.13 9.11
CA GLY A 161 -20.74 -6.34 8.38
C GLY A 161 -20.25 -7.45 9.29
N ARG A 162 -20.73 -8.69 9.05
CA ARG A 162 -20.19 -9.88 9.68
C ARG A 162 -18.75 -10.13 9.18
N VAL A 163 -17.97 -10.88 9.95
CA VAL A 163 -16.55 -11.17 9.68
C VAL A 163 -16.33 -11.77 8.28
N ASP A 164 -17.21 -12.67 7.84
CA ASP A 164 -17.14 -13.34 6.54
C ASP A 164 -17.64 -12.50 5.35
N GLY A 165 -18.28 -11.35 5.63
CA GLY A 165 -18.84 -10.48 4.59
C GLY A 165 -20.15 -10.98 3.95
N HIS A 166 -20.71 -12.10 4.39
CA HIS A 166 -21.94 -12.70 3.85
C HIS A 166 -23.21 -12.32 4.61
N ALA A 167 -23.10 -11.61 5.72
CA ALA A 167 -24.22 -11.04 6.46
C ALA A 167 -23.91 -9.65 6.98
N GLN A 168 -24.95 -8.84 7.19
CA GLN A 168 -24.87 -7.58 7.89
C GLN A 168 -26.02 -7.42 8.87
N LEU A 169 -25.74 -6.75 10.01
CA LEU A 169 -26.75 -6.31 10.96
C LEU A 169 -26.97 -4.81 10.75
N VAL A 170 -28.21 -4.40 10.63
CA VAL A 170 -28.60 -2.99 10.48
C VAL A 170 -29.62 -2.60 11.53
N ASN A 171 -29.66 -1.32 11.96
CA ASN A 171 -30.65 -0.86 12.94
C ASN A 171 -31.97 -0.45 12.27
N ALA A 172 -32.99 -0.15 13.08
CA ALA A 172 -34.32 0.23 12.60
C ALA A 172 -34.30 1.44 11.65
N ARG A 173 -33.39 2.41 11.89
CA ARG A 173 -33.25 3.57 11.01
C ARG A 173 -32.74 3.21 9.62
N ALA A 174 -31.78 2.29 9.54
CA ALA A 174 -31.28 1.80 8.26
C ALA A 174 -32.34 0.95 7.53
N LEU A 175 -33.10 0.10 8.23
CA LEU A 175 -34.23 -0.63 7.66
C LEU A 175 -35.27 0.32 7.06
N ALA A 176 -35.64 1.38 7.79
CA ALA A 176 -36.58 2.39 7.33
C ALA A 176 -36.11 3.14 6.08
N LEU A 177 -34.82 3.55 6.05
CA LEU A 177 -34.22 4.20 4.87
C LEU A 177 -34.18 3.27 3.65
N ALA A 178 -33.96 1.98 3.86
CA ALA A 178 -33.95 1.00 2.79
C ALA A 178 -35.36 0.54 2.35
N GLY A 179 -36.43 1.00 3.02
CA GLY A 179 -37.80 0.59 2.75
C GLY A 179 -38.06 -0.89 3.07
N ILE A 180 -37.30 -1.47 4.00
CA ILE A 180 -37.45 -2.87 4.41
C ILE A 180 -38.55 -2.96 5.47
N ALA A 181 -39.67 -3.57 5.09
CA ALA A 181 -40.82 -3.79 5.93
C ALA A 181 -41.10 -5.30 6.05
N ARG A 182 -42.19 -5.63 6.76
CA ARG A 182 -42.62 -7.01 7.01
C ARG A 182 -42.91 -7.78 5.71
N ASP A 183 -43.46 -7.11 4.71
CA ASP A 183 -43.90 -7.65 3.42
C ASP A 183 -42.84 -7.51 2.30
N THR A 184 -41.68 -6.93 2.59
CA THR A 184 -40.58 -6.81 1.60
C THR A 184 -40.11 -8.22 1.21
N PRO A 185 -40.15 -8.62 -0.08
CA PRO A 185 -39.72 -9.95 -0.49
C PRO A 185 -38.22 -10.13 -0.35
N ASP A 186 -37.78 -11.35 -0.10
CA ASP A 186 -36.37 -11.70 -0.21
C ASP A 186 -35.91 -11.57 -1.67
N PRO A 187 -34.78 -10.93 -1.96
CA PRO A 187 -34.25 -10.91 -3.31
C PRO A 187 -33.66 -12.28 -3.69
N ASP A 188 -33.63 -12.57 -4.99
CA ASP A 188 -33.01 -13.81 -5.49
C ASP A 188 -31.56 -13.91 -4.99
N GLY A 189 -31.20 -15.03 -4.33
CA GLY A 189 -29.88 -15.26 -3.74
C GLY A 189 -29.59 -14.43 -2.49
N GLY A 190 -30.63 -13.91 -1.81
CA GLY A 190 -30.49 -13.19 -0.54
C GLY A 190 -31.64 -13.48 0.41
N ARG A 191 -31.45 -13.23 1.71
CA ARG A 191 -32.45 -13.46 2.75
C ARG A 191 -32.51 -12.31 3.75
N ILE A 192 -33.72 -11.80 4.00
CA ILE A 192 -34.03 -10.94 5.14
C ILE A 192 -34.39 -11.84 6.32
N VAL A 193 -33.55 -11.86 7.37
CA VAL A 193 -33.86 -12.69 8.54
C VAL A 193 -35.04 -12.07 9.30
N ARG A 194 -36.03 -12.89 9.64
CA ARG A 194 -37.29 -12.47 10.25
C ARG A 194 -37.54 -13.17 11.58
N ASP A 195 -38.23 -12.50 12.47
CA ASP A 195 -38.76 -13.08 13.69
C ASP A 195 -40.00 -13.96 13.43
N ALA A 196 -40.55 -14.61 14.48
CA ALA A 196 -41.75 -15.46 14.38
C ALA A 196 -43.02 -14.67 13.97
N ALA A 197 -43.03 -13.35 14.15
CA ALA A 197 -44.12 -12.48 13.72
C ALA A 197 -43.94 -11.97 12.27
N GLY A 198 -42.83 -12.30 11.62
CA GLY A 198 -42.48 -11.89 10.25
C GLY A 198 -41.81 -10.56 10.14
N ASN A 199 -41.43 -9.92 11.23
CA ASN A 199 -40.69 -8.63 11.20
C ASN A 199 -39.22 -8.88 10.87
N ALA A 200 -38.60 -7.95 10.12
CA ALA A 200 -37.17 -8.01 9.86
C ALA A 200 -36.36 -7.83 11.16
N THR A 201 -35.47 -8.77 11.48
CA THR A 201 -34.60 -8.71 12.66
C THR A 201 -33.45 -7.74 12.54
N GLY A 202 -33.24 -7.17 11.35
CA GLY A 202 -32.08 -6.36 11.03
C GLY A 202 -30.92 -7.12 10.40
N VAL A 203 -30.95 -8.47 10.43
CA VAL A 203 -29.92 -9.25 9.75
C VAL A 203 -30.32 -9.51 8.30
N LEU A 204 -29.42 -9.15 7.39
CA LEU A 204 -29.53 -9.32 5.94
C LEU A 204 -28.40 -10.22 5.46
N VAL A 205 -28.72 -11.23 4.65
CA VAL A 205 -27.77 -12.24 4.17
C VAL A 205 -27.61 -12.11 2.66
N ASP A 206 -26.39 -12.23 2.18
CA ASP A 206 -25.97 -12.22 0.77
C ASP A 206 -26.59 -11.06 -0.04
N ARG A 207 -27.32 -11.32 -1.12
CA ARG A 207 -27.87 -10.25 -1.97
C ARG A 207 -28.89 -9.34 -1.26
N ALA A 208 -29.44 -9.75 -0.12
CA ALA A 208 -30.30 -8.88 0.67
C ALA A 208 -29.54 -7.68 1.27
N MET A 209 -28.22 -7.80 1.50
CA MET A 209 -27.37 -6.68 1.91
C MET A 209 -27.42 -5.51 0.92
N GLY A 210 -27.61 -5.79 -0.37
CA GLY A 210 -27.77 -4.80 -1.42
C GLY A 210 -28.97 -3.87 -1.25
N LEU A 211 -30.00 -4.29 -0.49
CA LEU A 211 -31.16 -3.44 -0.20
C LEU A 211 -30.78 -2.20 0.62
N VAL A 212 -29.84 -2.34 1.55
CA VAL A 212 -29.33 -1.23 2.36
C VAL A 212 -28.18 -0.51 1.66
N SER A 213 -27.27 -1.23 1.01
CA SER A 213 -26.13 -0.63 0.33
C SER A 213 -26.54 0.42 -0.74
N ARG A 214 -27.68 0.24 -1.38
CA ARG A 214 -28.22 1.18 -2.40
C ARG A 214 -28.68 2.51 -1.85
N VAL A 215 -28.99 2.60 -0.57
CA VAL A 215 -29.48 3.83 0.08
C VAL A 215 -28.39 4.55 0.89
N ILE A 216 -27.21 3.96 0.98
CA ILE A 216 -26.04 4.65 1.54
C ILE A 216 -25.62 5.74 0.53
N PRO A 217 -25.52 7.00 0.95
CA PRO A 217 -25.08 8.08 0.09
C PRO A 217 -23.71 7.80 -0.54
N ASN A 218 -23.52 8.22 -1.77
CA ASN A 218 -22.19 8.23 -2.38
C ASN A 218 -21.25 9.10 -1.55
N ARG A 219 -19.97 8.76 -1.56
CA ARG A 219 -18.92 9.56 -0.91
C ARG A 219 -18.92 10.98 -1.44
N THR A 220 -18.90 11.94 -0.53
CA THR A 220 -18.69 13.35 -0.85
C THR A 220 -17.19 13.63 -0.98
N THR A 221 -16.84 14.77 -1.58
CA THR A 221 -15.45 15.28 -1.61
C THR A 221 -14.88 15.46 -0.20
N GLU A 222 -15.73 15.83 0.77
CA GLU A 222 -15.35 15.96 2.18
C GLU A 222 -15.03 14.60 2.80
N ASP A 223 -15.84 13.57 2.53
CA ASP A 223 -15.57 12.20 3.01
C ASP A 223 -14.25 11.65 2.47
N ILE A 224 -13.95 11.89 1.19
CA ILE A 224 -12.68 11.51 0.57
C ILE A 224 -11.51 12.25 1.23
N ARG A 225 -11.67 13.57 1.47
CA ARG A 225 -10.64 14.40 2.12
C ARG A 225 -10.34 13.92 3.54
N ASP A 226 -11.37 13.69 4.33
CA ASP A 226 -11.24 13.22 5.71
C ASP A 226 -10.61 11.84 5.79
N ALA A 227 -11.03 10.92 4.91
CA ALA A 227 -10.44 9.59 4.80
C ALA A 227 -8.95 9.67 4.40
N ALA A 228 -8.62 10.48 3.38
CA ALA A 228 -7.23 10.65 2.96
C ALA A 228 -6.34 11.19 4.09
N LEU A 229 -6.81 12.18 4.85
CA LEU A 229 -6.05 12.76 5.97
C LEU A 229 -5.84 11.76 7.10
N ALA A 230 -6.86 10.98 7.44
CA ALA A 230 -6.74 9.92 8.46
C ALA A 230 -5.73 8.85 8.02
N ALA A 231 -5.80 8.42 6.77
CA ALA A 231 -4.87 7.43 6.22
C ALA A 231 -3.44 7.95 6.14
N ILE A 232 -3.22 9.21 5.76
CA ILE A 232 -1.90 9.85 5.73
C ILE A 232 -1.28 9.86 7.14
N ALA A 233 -2.05 10.26 8.15
CA ALA A 233 -1.58 10.27 9.53
C ALA A 233 -1.18 8.87 10.02
N GLU A 234 -2.00 7.86 9.70
CA GLU A 234 -1.70 6.47 10.03
C GLU A 234 -0.46 5.95 9.29
N ALA A 235 -0.35 6.19 7.99
CA ALA A 235 0.83 5.82 7.20
C ALA A 235 2.11 6.43 7.77
N ASN A 236 2.08 7.72 8.09
CA ASN A 236 3.23 8.43 8.66
C ASN A 236 3.64 7.88 10.03
N ARG A 237 2.68 7.44 10.86
CA ARG A 237 2.93 6.78 12.16
C ARG A 237 3.73 5.49 12.00
N TRP A 238 3.54 4.78 10.90
CA TRP A 238 4.26 3.56 10.58
C TRP A 238 5.53 3.76 9.74
N GLY A 239 5.98 5.02 9.56
CA GLY A 239 7.22 5.32 8.85
C GLY A 239 7.07 5.39 7.33
N LEU A 240 5.85 5.33 6.80
CA LEU A 240 5.64 5.49 5.37
C LEU A 240 5.82 6.96 4.97
N THR A 241 6.72 7.20 4.03
CA THR A 241 6.95 8.48 3.37
C THR A 241 6.40 8.50 1.96
N GLY A 242 6.16 7.30 1.39
CA GLY A 242 5.63 7.12 0.06
C GLY A 242 4.65 5.94 -0.03
N ILE A 243 3.80 6.00 -1.03
CA ILE A 243 2.81 4.97 -1.35
C ILE A 243 2.62 4.87 -2.86
N HIS A 244 2.20 3.67 -3.33
CA HIS A 244 1.63 3.51 -4.66
C HIS A 244 0.14 3.19 -4.51
N ASP A 245 -0.71 4.17 -4.85
CA ASP A 245 -2.15 4.10 -4.58
C ASP A 245 -2.89 3.48 -5.77
N ALA A 246 -3.44 2.29 -5.55
CA ALA A 246 -4.00 1.45 -6.60
C ALA A 246 -5.48 1.71 -6.84
N GLY A 247 -5.83 1.96 -8.10
CA GLY A 247 -7.23 2.04 -8.53
C GLY A 247 -7.93 3.37 -8.21
N VAL A 248 -7.22 4.48 -8.37
CA VAL A 248 -7.69 5.83 -8.00
C VAL A 248 -8.49 6.49 -9.12
N GLY A 249 -9.66 7.06 -8.79
CA GLY A 249 -10.49 7.85 -9.70
C GLY A 249 -10.06 9.32 -9.82
N GLU A 250 -10.56 10.02 -10.85
CA GLU A 250 -10.24 11.45 -11.07
C GLU A 250 -10.72 12.34 -9.91
N ASP A 251 -11.84 12.01 -9.27
CA ASP A 251 -12.39 12.69 -8.10
C ASP A 251 -11.45 12.65 -6.89
N VAL A 252 -10.88 11.50 -6.63
CA VAL A 252 -9.91 11.29 -5.54
C VAL A 252 -8.60 12.02 -5.86
N ILE A 253 -8.11 11.95 -7.12
CA ILE A 253 -6.92 12.69 -7.54
C ILE A 253 -7.10 14.19 -7.33
N ALA A 254 -8.28 14.75 -7.62
CA ALA A 254 -8.58 16.16 -7.40
C ALA A 254 -8.45 16.56 -5.92
N VAL A 255 -8.91 15.70 -5.00
CA VAL A 255 -8.74 15.89 -3.54
C VAL A 255 -7.28 15.82 -3.14
N TYR A 256 -6.50 14.88 -3.67
CA TYR A 256 -5.07 14.80 -3.39
C TYR A 256 -4.32 16.05 -3.83
N GLU A 257 -4.64 16.59 -5.01
CA GLU A 257 -4.07 17.84 -5.49
C GLU A 257 -4.46 19.03 -4.63
N GLU A 258 -5.70 19.09 -4.14
CA GLU A 258 -6.16 20.13 -3.21
C GLU A 258 -5.35 20.07 -1.90
N LEU A 259 -5.24 18.89 -1.28
CA LEU A 259 -4.47 18.69 -0.06
C LEU A 259 -2.98 19.02 -0.25
N ALA A 260 -2.41 18.63 -1.39
CA ALA A 260 -1.02 18.91 -1.70
C ALA A 260 -0.75 20.42 -1.89
N ARG A 261 -1.65 21.15 -2.57
CA ARG A 261 -1.58 22.62 -2.68
C ARG A 261 -1.72 23.31 -1.33
N ALA A 262 -2.52 22.75 -0.44
CA ALA A 262 -2.70 23.25 0.92
C ALA A 262 -1.55 22.87 1.89
N GLY A 263 -0.53 22.14 1.42
CA GLY A 263 0.59 21.67 2.24
C GLY A 263 0.20 20.60 3.28
N ARG A 264 -0.92 19.90 3.06
CA ARG A 264 -1.50 18.89 3.97
C ARG A 264 -1.34 17.45 3.47
N TYR A 265 -0.66 17.23 2.33
CA TYR A 265 -0.44 15.91 1.76
C TYR A 265 0.96 15.41 2.11
N ASP A 266 1.11 14.81 3.28
CA ASP A 266 2.40 14.39 3.84
C ASP A 266 2.82 12.97 3.42
N LEU A 267 2.71 12.70 2.11
CA LEU A 267 3.22 11.49 1.45
C LEU A 267 3.73 11.83 0.05
N ARG A 268 4.57 10.96 -0.51
CA ARG A 268 4.80 10.88 -1.96
C ARG A 268 3.93 9.78 -2.51
N ASN A 269 3.04 10.11 -3.42
CA ASN A 269 2.07 9.16 -3.95
C ASN A 269 2.28 8.93 -5.44
N TYR A 270 2.52 7.68 -5.80
CA TYR A 270 2.50 7.19 -7.18
C TYR A 270 1.11 6.63 -7.48
N VAL A 271 0.30 7.41 -8.18
CA VAL A 271 -1.11 7.10 -8.44
C VAL A 271 -1.25 6.16 -9.63
N MET A 272 -1.90 5.04 -9.42
CA MET A 272 -2.34 4.09 -10.46
C MET A 272 -3.83 4.34 -10.73
N VAL A 273 -4.13 4.94 -11.87
CA VAL A 273 -5.48 5.38 -12.23
C VAL A 273 -6.35 4.20 -12.62
N ARG A 274 -7.58 4.18 -12.11
CA ARG A 274 -8.65 3.30 -12.58
C ARG A 274 -9.81 4.13 -13.10
N ALA A 275 -10.13 3.95 -14.36
CA ALA A 275 -11.21 4.69 -15.01
C ALA A 275 -11.74 3.91 -16.21
N ASP A 276 -12.86 4.37 -16.78
CA ASP A 276 -13.35 3.89 -18.06
C ASP A 276 -12.38 4.21 -19.22
N GLU A 277 -12.50 3.48 -20.33
CA GLU A 277 -11.59 3.59 -21.47
C GLU A 277 -11.56 5.03 -22.04
N ALA A 278 -12.68 5.75 -22.06
CA ALA A 278 -12.75 7.12 -22.57
C ALA A 278 -11.96 8.10 -21.68
N THR A 279 -12.03 7.92 -20.36
CA THR A 279 -11.26 8.71 -19.39
C THR A 279 -9.77 8.40 -19.50
N LEU A 280 -9.40 7.12 -19.59
CA LEU A 280 -8.00 6.73 -19.81
C LEU A 280 -7.46 7.31 -21.11
N ASP A 281 -8.22 7.29 -22.19
CA ASP A 281 -7.83 7.89 -23.47
C ASP A 281 -7.61 9.42 -23.36
N ARG A 282 -8.46 10.14 -22.60
CA ARG A 282 -8.23 11.57 -22.33
C ARG A 282 -6.94 11.82 -21.54
N MET A 283 -6.67 11.00 -20.54
CA MET A 283 -5.47 11.11 -19.70
C MET A 283 -4.20 10.78 -20.50
N MET A 284 -4.22 9.70 -21.28
CA MET A 284 -3.09 9.31 -22.12
C MET A 284 -2.75 10.36 -23.18
N ARG A 285 -3.75 11.05 -23.78
CA ARG A 285 -3.49 12.17 -24.70
C ARG A 285 -2.80 13.37 -24.02
N ARG A 286 -3.02 13.58 -22.71
CA ARG A 286 -2.36 14.65 -21.94
C ARG A 286 -0.95 14.27 -21.50
N GLY A 287 -0.64 12.99 -21.46
CA GLY A 287 0.59 12.43 -20.92
C GLY A 287 0.63 12.34 -19.39
N PRO A 288 1.66 11.66 -18.83
CA PRO A 288 1.86 11.53 -17.40
C PRO A 288 2.10 12.88 -16.72
N ARG A 289 1.60 13.02 -15.50
CA ARG A 289 1.85 14.18 -14.64
C ARG A 289 2.77 13.75 -13.50
N VAL A 290 3.98 14.27 -13.48
CA VAL A 290 5.03 13.82 -12.57
C VAL A 290 5.54 14.94 -11.67
N ALA A 291 6.02 14.58 -10.48
CA ALA A 291 6.61 15.49 -9.50
C ALA A 291 5.73 16.71 -9.12
N LEU A 292 4.40 16.57 -9.19
CA LEU A 292 3.48 17.64 -8.86
C LEU A 292 3.63 18.06 -7.39
N HIS A 293 3.39 19.35 -7.13
CA HIS A 293 3.39 19.94 -5.77
C HIS A 293 4.66 19.61 -4.97
N GLY A 294 5.83 19.85 -5.55
CA GLY A 294 7.12 19.59 -4.89
C GLY A 294 7.40 18.09 -4.70
N GLY A 295 6.96 17.28 -5.66
CA GLY A 295 7.18 15.84 -5.63
C GLY A 295 6.26 15.09 -4.66
N ARG A 296 5.02 15.56 -4.50
CA ARG A 296 4.01 14.86 -3.68
C ARG A 296 3.18 13.88 -4.49
N LEU A 297 2.92 14.16 -5.78
CA LEU A 297 2.06 13.35 -6.62
C LEU A 297 2.72 13.02 -7.97
N TRP A 298 2.60 11.76 -8.37
CA TRP A 298 2.90 11.24 -9.70
C TRP A 298 1.67 10.51 -10.23
N VAL A 299 1.08 10.96 -11.33
CA VAL A 299 -0.05 10.33 -12.00
C VAL A 299 0.47 9.77 -13.32
N ARG A 300 1.01 8.55 -13.28
CA ARG A 300 1.74 7.95 -14.41
C ARG A 300 1.39 6.48 -14.67
N ALA A 301 0.58 5.85 -13.83
CA ALA A 301 0.22 4.44 -14.01
C ALA A 301 -1.28 4.24 -14.17
N ILE A 302 -1.63 3.12 -14.80
CA ILE A 302 -3.01 2.65 -15.00
C ILE A 302 -3.15 1.32 -14.25
N LYS A 303 -4.22 1.16 -13.44
CA LYS A 303 -4.55 -0.08 -12.73
C LYS A 303 -5.67 -0.82 -13.42
N ILE A 304 -5.45 -2.12 -13.67
CA ILE A 304 -6.47 -3.05 -14.17
C ILE A 304 -6.48 -4.27 -13.25
N SER A 305 -7.63 -4.93 -13.08
CA SER A 305 -7.75 -6.22 -12.39
C SER A 305 -8.08 -7.29 -13.39
N SER A 306 -7.24 -8.34 -13.50
CA SER A 306 -7.42 -9.42 -14.47
C SER A 306 -8.24 -10.59 -13.93
N ASP A 307 -8.18 -10.85 -12.62
CA ASP A 307 -8.92 -11.91 -11.95
C ASP A 307 -9.36 -11.50 -10.53
N GLY A 308 -9.87 -12.44 -9.76
CA GLY A 308 -10.26 -12.26 -8.36
C GLY A 308 -9.24 -12.83 -7.37
N ALA A 309 -9.62 -12.94 -6.08
CA ALA A 309 -8.77 -13.43 -5.00
C ALA A 309 -8.80 -14.96 -4.87
N LEU A 310 -7.68 -15.53 -4.35
CA LEU A 310 -7.58 -16.98 -4.12
C LEU A 310 -8.52 -17.45 -3.01
N GLY A 311 -8.65 -16.70 -1.92
CA GLY A 311 -9.47 -17.06 -0.77
C GLY A 311 -10.95 -17.26 -1.12
N SER A 312 -11.50 -16.43 -2.00
CA SER A 312 -12.87 -16.52 -2.51
C SER A 312 -13.04 -17.43 -3.74
N ARG A 313 -12.00 -18.15 -4.17
CA ARG A 313 -11.95 -18.98 -5.38
C ARG A 313 -12.25 -18.22 -6.68
N GLY A 314 -11.92 -16.93 -6.71
CA GLY A 314 -12.04 -16.06 -7.89
C GLY A 314 -10.76 -15.94 -8.70
N ALA A 315 -9.61 -16.31 -8.16
CA ALA A 315 -8.33 -16.30 -8.86
C ALA A 315 -8.35 -17.30 -10.03
N ALA A 316 -7.93 -16.86 -11.23
CA ALA A 316 -7.95 -17.69 -12.43
C ALA A 316 -6.77 -18.66 -12.44
N LEU A 317 -7.04 -19.95 -12.40
CA LEU A 317 -6.07 -21.04 -12.30
C LEU A 317 -5.97 -21.86 -13.58
N LEU A 318 -4.79 -22.43 -13.82
CA LEU A 318 -4.54 -23.39 -14.91
C LEU A 318 -5.22 -24.72 -14.67
N GLU A 319 -5.37 -25.11 -13.41
CA GLU A 319 -6.05 -26.33 -12.97
C GLU A 319 -7.15 -25.97 -11.97
N ASP A 320 -8.08 -26.91 -11.76
CA ASP A 320 -9.18 -26.73 -10.82
C ASP A 320 -8.68 -26.43 -9.39
N TYR A 321 -9.48 -25.70 -8.62
CA TYR A 321 -9.30 -25.61 -7.17
C TYR A 321 -9.34 -27.01 -6.56
N SER A 322 -8.41 -27.33 -5.67
CA SER A 322 -8.32 -28.64 -5.04
C SER A 322 -9.52 -28.94 -4.14
N ASP A 323 -10.12 -27.91 -3.57
CA ASP A 323 -11.29 -27.97 -2.69
C ASP A 323 -12.61 -27.55 -3.39
N ASP A 324 -12.58 -27.39 -4.73
CA ASP A 324 -13.77 -27.05 -5.53
C ASP A 324 -13.58 -27.56 -6.98
N PRO A 325 -13.67 -28.90 -7.20
CA PRO A 325 -13.48 -29.50 -8.52
C PRO A 325 -14.44 -28.93 -9.58
N GLY A 326 -13.90 -28.63 -10.76
CA GLY A 326 -14.62 -27.99 -11.86
C GLY A 326 -14.58 -26.46 -11.82
N ASN A 327 -14.13 -25.85 -10.73
CA ASN A 327 -13.91 -24.42 -10.62
C ASN A 327 -12.43 -24.09 -10.87
N ARG A 328 -12.15 -23.17 -11.80
CA ARG A 328 -10.82 -22.60 -12.09
C ARG A 328 -10.76 -21.11 -11.85
N GLY A 329 -11.73 -20.53 -11.14
CA GLY A 329 -11.89 -19.08 -11.08
C GLY A 329 -12.28 -18.49 -12.44
N LEU A 330 -12.09 -17.18 -12.60
CA LEU A 330 -12.40 -16.52 -13.86
C LEU A 330 -11.58 -15.23 -14.06
N LEU A 331 -11.33 -14.90 -15.32
CA LEU A 331 -10.80 -13.60 -15.70
C LEU A 331 -11.93 -12.57 -15.62
N THR A 332 -11.67 -11.45 -14.94
CA THR A 332 -12.65 -10.36 -14.72
C THR A 332 -12.54 -9.24 -15.75
N ALA A 333 -11.42 -9.17 -16.48
CA ALA A 333 -11.19 -8.19 -17.53
C ALA A 333 -11.00 -8.86 -18.91
N ASP A 334 -11.51 -8.20 -19.95
CA ASP A 334 -11.31 -8.62 -21.35
C ASP A 334 -9.84 -8.48 -21.75
N SER A 335 -9.25 -9.57 -22.24
CA SER A 335 -7.86 -9.61 -22.73
C SER A 335 -7.59 -8.64 -23.87
N ALA A 336 -8.56 -8.40 -24.77
CA ALA A 336 -8.42 -7.46 -25.86
C ALA A 336 -8.38 -6.01 -25.36
N LEU A 337 -9.17 -5.69 -24.32
CA LEU A 337 -9.12 -4.40 -23.65
C LEU A 337 -7.76 -4.17 -22.99
N MET A 338 -7.29 -5.15 -22.19
CA MET A 338 -5.97 -5.05 -21.52
C MET A 338 -4.84 -4.82 -22.52
N ARG A 339 -4.83 -5.55 -23.65
CA ARG A 339 -3.83 -5.38 -24.72
C ARG A 339 -3.89 -3.97 -25.34
N ARG A 340 -5.10 -3.49 -25.69
CA ARG A 340 -5.27 -2.13 -26.24
C ARG A 340 -4.78 -1.05 -25.27
N VAL A 341 -5.13 -1.17 -23.99
CA VAL A 341 -4.68 -0.23 -22.96
C VAL A 341 -3.17 -0.28 -22.80
N ALA A 342 -2.56 -1.46 -22.76
CA ALA A 342 -1.11 -1.62 -22.65
C ALA A 342 -0.36 -0.97 -23.82
N ALA A 343 -0.76 -1.24 -25.06
CA ALA A 343 -0.16 -0.63 -26.25
C ALA A 343 -0.33 0.89 -26.31
N LYS A 344 -1.51 1.42 -25.94
CA LYS A 344 -1.75 2.87 -25.84
C LYS A 344 -0.91 3.53 -24.74
N ALA A 345 -0.77 2.87 -23.58
CA ALA A 345 0.01 3.35 -22.44
C ALA A 345 1.50 3.49 -22.83
N LEU A 346 2.09 2.49 -23.50
CA LEU A 346 3.45 2.57 -24.01
C LEU A 346 3.67 3.79 -24.91
N ARG A 347 2.76 4.06 -25.86
CA ARG A 347 2.86 5.23 -26.76
C ARG A 347 2.74 6.56 -26.05
N SER A 348 2.12 6.59 -24.88
CA SER A 348 1.84 7.83 -24.13
C SER A 348 2.70 8.00 -22.87
N GLY A 349 3.64 7.08 -22.59
CA GLY A 349 4.56 7.14 -21.46
C GLY A 349 3.93 6.78 -20.12
N PHE A 350 2.77 6.11 -20.11
CA PHE A 350 2.15 5.54 -18.92
C PHE A 350 2.65 4.11 -18.67
N GLN A 351 2.76 3.77 -17.39
CA GLN A 351 2.95 2.41 -16.93
C GLN A 351 1.58 1.69 -16.83
N VAL A 352 1.55 0.39 -17.05
CA VAL A 352 0.35 -0.44 -16.78
C VAL A 352 0.66 -1.44 -15.68
N ASN A 353 -0.20 -1.45 -14.67
CA ASN A 353 -0.11 -2.31 -13.50
C ASN A 353 -1.36 -3.19 -13.46
N ILE A 354 -1.19 -4.48 -13.70
CA ILE A 354 -2.32 -5.42 -13.77
C ILE A 354 -2.28 -6.35 -12.56
N HIS A 355 -3.37 -6.37 -11.79
CA HIS A 355 -3.59 -7.37 -10.75
C HIS A 355 -3.72 -8.76 -11.37
N ALA A 356 -2.93 -9.70 -10.91
CA ALA A 356 -3.05 -11.11 -11.25
C ALA A 356 -2.62 -11.99 -10.06
N ILE A 357 -3.57 -12.76 -9.54
CA ILE A 357 -3.37 -13.66 -8.41
C ILE A 357 -3.14 -15.10 -8.90
N GLY A 358 -4.05 -15.63 -9.71
CA GLY A 358 -3.96 -16.99 -10.23
C GLY A 358 -2.87 -17.19 -11.27
N ASP A 359 -2.36 -18.40 -11.39
CA ASP A 359 -1.29 -18.75 -12.35
C ASP A 359 -1.75 -18.62 -13.80
N ALA A 360 -3.02 -18.85 -14.11
CA ALA A 360 -3.58 -18.59 -15.44
C ALA A 360 -3.69 -17.08 -15.71
N ALA A 361 -4.05 -16.27 -14.71
CA ALA A 361 -4.09 -14.82 -14.84
C ALA A 361 -2.68 -14.24 -15.06
N ASN A 362 -1.70 -14.67 -14.26
CA ASN A 362 -0.31 -14.23 -14.39
C ASN A 362 0.23 -14.55 -15.78
N ARG A 363 0.03 -15.78 -16.28
CA ARG A 363 0.42 -16.16 -17.65
C ARG A 363 -0.25 -15.28 -18.68
N ARG A 364 -1.55 -15.06 -18.55
CA ARG A 364 -2.32 -14.23 -19.50
C ARG A 364 -1.81 -12.79 -19.53
N VAL A 365 -1.48 -12.22 -18.38
CA VAL A 365 -0.94 -10.85 -18.31
C VAL A 365 0.45 -10.77 -18.93
N LEU A 366 1.32 -11.76 -18.70
CA LEU A 366 2.63 -11.83 -19.37
C LEU A 366 2.48 -11.92 -20.89
N ASP A 367 1.53 -12.74 -21.42
CA ASP A 367 1.25 -12.82 -22.85
C ASP A 367 0.79 -11.45 -23.42
N ILE A 368 -0.07 -10.76 -22.69
CA ILE A 368 -0.57 -9.42 -23.08
C ILE A 368 0.57 -8.39 -23.11
N PHE A 369 1.45 -8.41 -22.13
CA PHE A 369 2.59 -7.51 -22.08
C PHE A 369 3.59 -7.81 -23.19
N GLU A 370 3.87 -9.08 -23.49
CA GLU A 370 4.72 -9.53 -24.59
C GLU A 370 4.17 -9.05 -25.95
N ASP A 371 2.87 -9.23 -26.19
CA ASP A 371 2.20 -8.73 -27.39
C ASP A 371 2.29 -7.20 -27.51
N ALA A 372 2.03 -6.48 -26.40
CA ALA A 372 2.07 -5.02 -26.40
C ALA A 372 3.49 -4.47 -26.64
N LEU A 373 4.51 -5.11 -26.05
CA LEU A 373 5.92 -4.74 -26.23
C LEU A 373 6.43 -5.10 -27.63
N THR A 374 5.91 -6.17 -28.25
CA THR A 374 6.17 -6.50 -29.65
C THR A 374 5.59 -5.45 -30.59
N GLU A 375 4.38 -4.96 -30.32
CA GLU A 375 3.72 -3.90 -31.09
C GLU A 375 4.37 -2.53 -30.89
N VAL A 376 4.78 -2.21 -29.64
CA VAL A 376 5.36 -0.92 -29.25
C VAL A 376 6.60 -1.17 -28.39
N PRO A 377 7.77 -1.37 -29.01
CA PRO A 377 9.00 -1.69 -28.28
C PRO A 377 9.53 -0.47 -27.52
N ILE A 378 9.39 -0.50 -26.20
CA ILE A 378 9.89 0.51 -25.24
C ILE A 378 10.77 -0.21 -24.22
N ALA A 379 12.03 0.17 -24.10
CA ALA A 379 12.99 -0.49 -23.22
C ALA A 379 12.71 -0.25 -21.73
N ASP A 380 12.29 0.97 -21.33
CA ASP A 380 12.02 1.32 -19.93
C ASP A 380 10.52 1.56 -19.72
N HIS A 381 9.73 0.48 -19.79
CA HIS A 381 8.28 0.51 -19.60
C HIS A 381 7.87 0.26 -18.14
N ARG A 382 8.66 -0.53 -17.41
CA ARG A 382 8.44 -0.94 -16.00
C ARG A 382 7.02 -1.43 -15.73
N PHE A 383 6.40 -2.15 -16.67
CA PHE A 383 5.09 -2.74 -16.46
C PHE A 383 5.10 -3.65 -15.24
N ARG A 384 3.99 -3.68 -14.49
CA ARG A 384 3.92 -4.42 -13.24
C ARG A 384 2.79 -5.44 -13.29
N ILE A 385 3.05 -6.58 -12.66
CA ILE A 385 2.00 -7.50 -12.21
C ILE A 385 1.85 -7.29 -10.71
N GLU A 386 0.70 -6.78 -10.31
CA GLU A 386 0.34 -6.62 -8.90
C GLU A 386 -0.07 -7.97 -8.33
N HIS A 387 0.40 -8.29 -7.18
CA HIS A 387 0.33 -9.54 -6.44
C HIS A 387 1.28 -10.62 -6.98
N ALA A 388 1.23 -11.00 -8.25
CA ALA A 388 2.04 -12.11 -8.81
C ALA A 388 2.07 -13.31 -7.84
N GLN A 389 0.89 -13.63 -7.25
CA GLN A 389 0.78 -14.41 -6.02
C GLN A 389 1.03 -15.89 -6.25
N ILE A 390 0.42 -16.47 -7.30
CA ILE A 390 0.58 -17.88 -7.68
C ILE A 390 1.22 -17.91 -9.06
N LEU A 391 2.39 -18.51 -9.15
CA LEU A 391 3.13 -18.58 -10.40
C LEU A 391 3.36 -20.04 -10.82
N ASN A 392 3.16 -20.31 -12.11
CA ASN A 392 3.71 -21.51 -12.71
C ASN A 392 5.21 -21.31 -12.89
N TYR A 393 6.04 -22.30 -12.55
CA TYR A 393 7.50 -22.20 -12.62
C TYR A 393 8.02 -21.84 -14.03
N HIS A 394 7.31 -22.22 -15.08
CA HIS A 394 7.69 -21.88 -16.46
C HIS A 394 7.48 -20.38 -16.78
N ASP A 395 6.65 -19.68 -16.00
CA ASP A 395 6.38 -18.26 -16.21
C ASP A 395 7.34 -17.34 -15.40
N ILE A 396 8.00 -17.85 -14.35
CA ILE A 396 8.94 -17.07 -13.53
C ILE A 396 10.05 -16.41 -14.36
N PRO A 397 10.76 -17.11 -15.28
CA PRO A 397 11.79 -16.47 -16.09
C PRO A 397 11.27 -15.37 -17.02
N ARG A 398 9.99 -15.40 -17.38
CA ARG A 398 9.38 -14.42 -18.28
C ARG A 398 9.33 -13.02 -17.69
N PHE A 399 9.27 -12.89 -16.34
CA PHE A 399 9.35 -11.59 -15.70
C PHE A 399 10.65 -10.86 -16.07
N ALA A 400 11.80 -11.55 -16.01
CA ALA A 400 13.08 -10.96 -16.39
C ALA A 400 13.22 -10.80 -17.92
N GLN A 401 12.70 -11.75 -18.70
CA GLN A 401 12.76 -11.69 -20.17
C GLN A 401 11.98 -10.50 -20.74
N LEU A 402 10.91 -10.11 -20.08
CA LEU A 402 10.02 -9.02 -20.48
C LEU A 402 10.24 -7.75 -19.67
N ASP A 403 11.21 -7.69 -18.75
CA ASP A 403 11.42 -6.58 -17.80
C ASP A 403 10.13 -6.21 -17.01
N VAL A 404 9.27 -7.18 -16.71
CA VAL A 404 8.05 -7.02 -15.94
C VAL A 404 8.36 -7.11 -14.45
N ILE A 405 7.86 -6.16 -13.66
CA ILE A 405 8.10 -6.08 -12.23
C ILE A 405 6.98 -6.82 -11.47
N PRO A 406 7.28 -7.88 -10.71
CA PRO A 406 6.34 -8.49 -9.77
C PRO A 406 6.23 -7.59 -8.52
N SER A 407 5.06 -6.99 -8.28
CA SER A 407 4.80 -6.16 -7.11
C SER A 407 4.00 -6.96 -6.10
N MET A 408 4.62 -7.34 -5.00
CA MET A 408 4.09 -8.38 -4.12
C MET A 408 3.78 -7.86 -2.70
N GLN A 409 3.06 -8.65 -1.89
CA GLN A 409 2.68 -8.31 -0.53
C GLN A 409 3.22 -9.39 0.42
N GLY A 410 4.18 -9.00 1.27
CA GLY A 410 4.77 -9.94 2.23
C GLY A 410 3.76 -10.40 3.28
N SER A 411 2.91 -9.51 3.77
CA SER A 411 1.87 -9.80 4.75
C SER A 411 0.85 -10.84 4.25
N HIS A 412 0.46 -10.80 2.97
CA HIS A 412 -0.45 -11.79 2.40
C HIS A 412 0.08 -13.23 2.53
N GLN A 413 1.40 -13.43 2.40
CA GLN A 413 1.96 -14.77 2.58
C GLN A 413 1.69 -15.32 3.98
N THR A 414 1.80 -14.46 5.00
CA THR A 414 1.63 -14.89 6.39
C THR A 414 0.17 -15.07 6.79
N SER A 415 -0.76 -14.39 6.15
CA SER A 415 -2.20 -14.58 6.36
C SER A 415 -2.75 -15.76 5.55
N ASP A 416 -2.23 -15.98 4.33
CA ASP A 416 -2.77 -16.96 3.40
C ASP A 416 -2.21 -18.38 3.58
N MET A 417 -1.00 -18.54 4.11
CA MET A 417 -0.32 -19.84 4.23
C MET A 417 -1.12 -20.92 4.96
N TYR A 418 -2.07 -20.55 5.79
CA TYR A 418 -2.92 -21.46 6.56
C TYR A 418 -3.93 -22.21 5.69
N TRP A 419 -4.36 -21.61 4.58
CA TRP A 419 -5.43 -22.16 3.75
C TRP A 419 -5.06 -22.33 2.27
N VAL A 420 -3.98 -21.74 1.79
CA VAL A 420 -3.49 -21.90 0.41
C VAL A 420 -3.37 -23.37 0.00
N PRO A 421 -2.78 -24.28 0.81
CA PRO A 421 -2.69 -25.70 0.42
C PRO A 421 -4.05 -26.38 0.25
N ASN A 422 -5.09 -25.93 0.94
CA ASN A 422 -6.45 -26.44 0.74
C ASN A 422 -7.03 -26.00 -0.61
N ARG A 423 -6.72 -24.75 -1.03
CA ARG A 423 -7.22 -24.17 -2.30
C ARG A 423 -6.59 -24.79 -3.52
N ILE A 424 -5.27 -25.01 -3.53
CA ILE A 424 -4.52 -25.39 -4.73
C ILE A 424 -3.66 -26.64 -4.55
N GLY A 425 -3.70 -27.29 -3.40
CA GLY A 425 -2.85 -28.44 -3.08
C GLY A 425 -1.40 -28.05 -2.78
N TRP A 426 -0.69 -28.92 -2.07
CA TRP A 426 0.67 -28.65 -1.58
C TRP A 426 1.67 -28.36 -2.71
N ASN A 427 1.60 -29.10 -3.82
CA ASN A 427 2.57 -28.96 -4.90
C ASN A 427 2.49 -27.57 -5.58
N ARG A 428 1.29 -27.09 -5.89
CA ARG A 428 1.09 -25.75 -6.47
C ARG A 428 1.39 -24.63 -5.47
N SER A 429 1.23 -24.89 -4.18
CA SER A 429 1.55 -23.90 -3.12
C SER A 429 3.02 -23.48 -3.11
N GLN A 430 3.93 -24.31 -3.64
CA GLN A 430 5.35 -23.95 -3.75
C GLN A 430 5.60 -22.78 -4.70
N GLY A 431 4.75 -22.58 -5.71
CA GLY A 431 4.80 -21.43 -6.64
C GLY A 431 4.14 -20.16 -6.10
N THR A 432 3.65 -20.17 -4.83
CA THR A 432 3.03 -18.99 -4.23
C THR A 432 4.05 -18.15 -3.47
N TYR A 433 3.98 -16.83 -3.65
CA TYR A 433 4.94 -15.91 -2.99
C TYR A 433 6.38 -16.33 -3.23
N ALA A 434 6.73 -16.63 -4.51
CA ALA A 434 8.00 -17.21 -4.92
C ALA A 434 9.11 -16.15 -5.01
N TRP A 435 9.40 -15.48 -3.89
CA TRP A 435 10.29 -14.31 -3.85
C TRP A 435 11.72 -14.64 -4.26
N ARG A 436 12.31 -15.69 -3.67
CA ARG A 436 13.69 -16.09 -4.00
C ARG A 436 13.80 -16.54 -5.46
N SER A 437 12.82 -17.30 -5.92
CA SER A 437 12.76 -17.75 -7.30
C SER A 437 12.72 -16.56 -8.28
N LEU A 438 11.90 -15.55 -8.02
CA LEU A 438 11.84 -14.32 -8.82
C LEU A 438 13.12 -13.49 -8.70
N LEU A 439 13.62 -13.20 -7.50
CA LEU A 439 14.84 -12.43 -7.26
C LEU A 439 16.05 -13.08 -7.95
N SER A 440 16.10 -14.41 -8.00
CA SER A 440 17.18 -15.15 -8.67
C SER A 440 17.22 -14.95 -10.18
N THR A 441 16.13 -14.47 -10.79
CA THR A 441 16.11 -14.08 -12.22
C THR A 441 16.67 -12.67 -12.47
N GLY A 442 16.92 -11.90 -11.39
CA GLY A 442 17.42 -10.52 -11.47
C GLY A 442 16.35 -9.44 -11.39
N VAL A 443 15.06 -9.80 -11.29
CA VAL A 443 13.99 -8.81 -11.14
C VAL A 443 13.95 -8.23 -9.72
N VAL A 444 13.42 -7.03 -9.57
CA VAL A 444 13.16 -6.40 -8.28
C VAL A 444 11.73 -6.65 -7.83
N ILE A 445 11.50 -6.74 -6.52
CA ILE A 445 10.17 -6.97 -5.94
C ILE A 445 9.78 -5.80 -5.03
N PRO A 446 9.06 -4.79 -5.52
CA PRO A 446 8.42 -3.80 -4.68
C PRO A 446 7.40 -4.47 -3.76
N ASN A 447 7.43 -4.13 -2.46
CA ASN A 447 6.59 -4.75 -1.44
C ASN A 447 5.52 -3.78 -0.95
N GLY A 448 4.29 -4.24 -0.82
CA GLY A 448 3.17 -3.48 -0.32
C GLY A 448 2.37 -4.23 0.73
N SER A 449 1.35 -3.59 1.30
CA SER A 449 0.42 -4.20 2.24
C SER A 449 -0.95 -4.51 1.63
N ASP A 450 -1.29 -3.84 0.53
CA ASP A 450 -2.65 -3.82 -0.02
C ASP A 450 -3.69 -3.29 0.99
N THR A 451 -3.23 -2.41 1.92
CA THR A 451 -4.12 -1.85 2.96
C THR A 451 -5.36 -1.19 2.32
N PRO A 452 -6.57 -1.45 2.86
CA PRO A 452 -6.91 -2.06 4.16
C PRO A 452 -7.11 -3.58 4.16
N VAL A 453 -6.64 -4.32 3.15
CA VAL A 453 -6.68 -5.79 3.17
C VAL A 453 -5.79 -6.29 4.30
N GLU A 454 -4.56 -5.75 4.39
CA GLU A 454 -3.65 -6.01 5.48
C GLU A 454 -3.29 -4.71 6.23
N HIS A 455 -2.67 -4.87 7.39
CA HIS A 455 -2.28 -3.74 8.22
C HIS A 455 -1.15 -2.92 7.57
N PRO A 456 -1.18 -1.57 7.58
CA PRO A 456 -0.22 -0.71 6.87
C PRO A 456 1.18 -0.66 7.49
N ASN A 457 1.47 -1.40 8.57
CA ASN A 457 2.81 -1.47 9.16
C ASN A 457 3.78 -2.23 8.24
N PRO A 458 4.76 -1.56 7.58
CA PRO A 458 5.63 -2.20 6.61
C PRO A 458 6.59 -3.24 7.25
N LEU A 459 6.80 -3.19 8.57
CA LEU A 459 7.64 -4.17 9.27
C LEU A 459 7.01 -5.58 9.30
N ILE A 460 5.68 -5.70 9.13
CA ILE A 460 5.01 -7.00 8.98
C ILE A 460 5.49 -7.66 7.69
N SER A 461 5.43 -6.94 6.58
CA SER A 461 5.91 -7.42 5.29
C SER A 461 7.44 -7.62 5.28
N PHE A 462 8.22 -6.75 5.95
CA PHE A 462 9.67 -6.95 6.12
C PHE A 462 9.97 -8.27 6.84
N LYS A 463 9.31 -8.52 7.98
CA LYS A 463 9.47 -9.78 8.72
C LYS A 463 9.07 -10.99 7.86
N ALA A 464 7.94 -10.91 7.17
CA ALA A 464 7.48 -11.98 6.28
C ALA A 464 8.52 -12.33 5.20
N PHE A 465 9.13 -11.35 4.56
CA PHE A 465 10.19 -11.55 3.56
C PHE A 465 11.41 -12.29 4.12
N VAL A 466 11.84 -11.95 5.35
CA VAL A 466 13.04 -12.56 5.97
C VAL A 466 12.74 -13.91 6.61
N SER A 467 11.61 -14.05 7.30
CA SER A 467 11.31 -15.25 8.12
C SER A 467 10.36 -16.23 7.45
N ARG A 468 9.44 -15.75 6.59
CA ARG A 468 8.30 -16.50 6.04
C ARG A 468 7.42 -17.11 7.14
N SER A 469 7.34 -16.42 8.28
CA SER A 469 6.50 -16.78 9.41
C SER A 469 5.63 -15.59 9.83
N ASP A 470 4.50 -15.89 10.45
CA ASP A 470 3.58 -14.86 10.97
C ASP A 470 4.15 -14.08 12.17
N ALA A 471 3.33 -13.22 12.76
CA ALA A 471 3.72 -12.43 13.93
C ALA A 471 4.14 -13.30 15.12
N ASN A 472 3.58 -14.51 15.27
CA ASN A 472 3.85 -15.46 16.34
C ASN A 472 5.02 -16.40 16.04
N GLY A 473 5.66 -16.29 14.88
CA GLY A 473 6.77 -17.15 14.45
C GLY A 473 6.33 -18.49 13.85
N TYR A 474 5.07 -18.64 13.48
CA TYR A 474 4.56 -19.84 12.81
C TYR A 474 4.61 -19.72 11.28
N PRO A 475 4.95 -20.79 10.55
CA PRO A 475 5.53 -22.05 11.05
C PRO A 475 7.00 -21.87 11.45
N GLN A 476 7.45 -22.67 12.40
CA GLN A 476 8.85 -22.67 12.81
C GLN A 476 9.77 -22.95 11.61
N GLY A 477 10.77 -22.12 11.42
CA GLY A 477 11.67 -22.18 10.25
C GLY A 477 11.13 -21.50 8.99
N GLY A 478 9.86 -21.11 8.95
CA GLY A 478 9.21 -20.42 7.83
C GLY A 478 8.49 -21.33 6.84
N TRP A 479 7.45 -20.82 6.22
CA TRP A 479 6.67 -21.50 5.17
C TRP A 479 7.43 -21.47 3.85
N PHE A 480 7.79 -22.64 3.28
CA PHE A 480 8.71 -22.77 2.15
C PHE A 480 9.99 -21.93 2.34
N PRO A 481 10.86 -22.28 3.30
CA PRO A 481 11.98 -21.44 3.73
C PRO A 481 13.02 -21.17 2.63
N ALA A 482 13.04 -21.95 1.54
CA ALA A 482 13.89 -21.72 0.39
C ALA A 482 13.54 -20.40 -0.33
N GLU A 483 12.32 -19.88 -0.14
CA GLU A 483 11.85 -18.62 -0.73
C GLU A 483 12.12 -17.38 0.14
N LYS A 484 12.87 -17.49 1.25
CA LYS A 484 13.27 -16.35 2.08
C LYS A 484 14.11 -15.34 1.30
N ALA A 485 13.86 -14.05 1.55
CA ALA A 485 14.73 -12.97 1.12
C ALA A 485 15.76 -12.63 2.21
N THR A 486 16.85 -11.98 1.84
CA THR A 486 17.79 -11.40 2.80
C THR A 486 17.20 -10.12 3.41
N ARG A 487 17.76 -9.67 4.55
CA ARG A 487 17.33 -8.38 5.16
C ARG A 487 17.60 -7.19 4.25
N GLU A 488 18.68 -7.23 3.47
CA GLU A 488 18.99 -6.18 2.50
C GLU A 488 17.94 -6.14 1.39
N GLU A 489 17.57 -7.30 0.83
CA GLU A 489 16.49 -7.39 -0.16
C GLU A 489 15.16 -6.94 0.42
N ALA A 490 14.84 -7.32 1.67
CA ALA A 490 13.64 -6.87 2.36
C ALA A 490 13.64 -5.34 2.59
N LEU A 491 14.78 -4.73 2.93
CA LEU A 491 14.89 -3.27 3.03
C LEU A 491 14.72 -2.61 1.65
N LEU A 492 15.38 -3.13 0.63
CA LEU A 492 15.25 -2.61 -0.74
C LEU A 492 13.82 -2.72 -1.26
N SER A 493 13.09 -3.81 -0.90
CA SER A 493 11.71 -4.05 -1.35
C SER A 493 10.71 -3.02 -0.83
N MET A 494 11.02 -2.31 0.25
CA MET A 494 10.17 -1.26 0.81
C MET A 494 10.81 0.15 0.73
N THR A 495 11.88 0.31 -0.06
CA THR A 495 12.58 1.61 -0.21
C THR A 495 12.98 1.88 -1.66
N LEU A 496 14.12 1.36 -2.13
CA LEU A 496 14.65 1.64 -3.45
C LEU A 496 13.87 0.97 -4.59
N TRP A 497 13.43 -0.27 -4.42
CA TRP A 497 12.71 -0.97 -5.47
C TRP A 497 11.31 -0.38 -5.75
N PRO A 498 10.50 0.04 -4.76
CA PRO A 498 9.32 0.85 -5.04
C PRO A 498 9.64 2.16 -5.77
N ALA A 499 10.70 2.87 -5.35
CA ALA A 499 11.11 4.08 -6.06
C ALA A 499 11.46 3.81 -7.52
N TYR A 500 12.22 2.72 -7.79
CA TYR A 500 12.50 2.27 -9.16
C TYR A 500 11.21 1.94 -9.92
N ALA A 501 10.32 1.15 -9.33
CA ALA A 501 9.06 0.76 -9.98
C ALA A 501 8.14 1.96 -10.31
N ALA A 502 8.35 3.09 -9.65
CA ALA A 502 7.62 4.35 -9.86
C ALA A 502 8.40 5.40 -10.68
N PHE A 503 9.56 5.08 -11.25
CA PHE A 503 10.47 6.03 -11.93
C PHE A 503 10.93 7.18 -11.03
N MET A 504 11.11 6.92 -9.75
CA MET A 504 11.47 7.92 -8.74
C MET A 504 12.85 7.68 -8.12
N GLU A 505 13.59 6.66 -8.55
CA GLU A 505 14.88 6.27 -7.98
C GLU A 505 15.96 7.35 -8.06
N ALA A 506 15.84 8.27 -9.01
CA ALA A 506 16.74 9.41 -9.12
C ALA A 506 16.54 10.46 -8.01
N VAL A 507 15.35 10.48 -7.37
CA VAL A 507 14.95 11.52 -6.40
C VAL A 507 14.54 10.96 -5.03
N SER A 508 14.33 9.63 -4.91
CA SER A 508 13.81 8.97 -3.69
C SER A 508 14.40 7.57 -3.50
N GLY A 509 13.99 6.85 -2.46
CA GLY A 509 14.30 5.45 -2.20
C GLY A 509 15.64 5.16 -1.53
N SER A 510 16.52 6.15 -1.40
CA SER A 510 17.80 6.03 -0.71
C SER A 510 18.27 7.40 -0.21
N PRO A 511 18.89 7.50 0.98
CA PRO A 511 19.42 8.76 1.51
C PRO A 511 20.78 9.07 0.87
N THR A 512 20.80 9.43 -0.40
CA THR A 512 21.98 9.84 -1.14
C THR A 512 21.89 11.31 -1.52
N ALA A 513 23.05 11.97 -1.69
CA ALA A 513 23.08 13.40 -2.02
C ALA A 513 22.31 13.71 -3.31
N GLY A 514 21.52 14.77 -3.30
CA GLY A 514 20.64 15.20 -4.39
C GLY A 514 19.21 14.65 -4.32
N LYS A 515 18.94 13.64 -3.49
CA LYS A 515 17.60 13.09 -3.30
C LYS A 515 16.83 13.79 -2.18
N TYR A 516 15.53 13.61 -2.17
CA TYR A 516 14.69 14.10 -1.08
C TYR A 516 15.15 13.55 0.27
N ALA A 517 15.09 14.39 1.28
CA ALA A 517 15.41 14.01 2.65
C ALA A 517 14.22 13.27 3.28
N ASP A 518 13.96 12.05 2.77
CA ASP A 518 12.94 11.14 3.26
C ASP A 518 13.62 9.98 4.00
N PHE A 519 13.39 9.88 5.29
CA PHE A 519 13.99 8.83 6.12
C PHE A 519 13.18 8.55 7.38
N VAL A 520 13.42 7.40 7.98
CA VAL A 520 12.76 6.95 9.22
C VAL A 520 13.81 6.67 10.27
N VAL A 521 13.54 7.12 11.50
CA VAL A 521 14.32 6.79 12.69
C VAL A 521 13.61 5.69 13.46
N LEU A 522 14.32 4.60 13.74
CA LEU A 522 13.84 3.43 14.47
C LEU A 522 14.56 3.34 15.82
N ASP A 523 13.87 2.81 16.84
CA ASP A 523 14.45 2.56 18.17
C ASP A 523 15.36 1.32 18.18
N GLN A 524 15.16 0.38 17.25
CA GLN A 524 15.96 -0.85 17.11
C GLN A 524 16.55 -0.96 15.69
N ASP A 525 17.56 -1.81 15.57
CA ASP A 525 18.20 -2.10 14.29
C ASP A 525 17.56 -3.35 13.65
N ILE A 526 16.57 -3.13 12.78
CA ILE A 526 15.85 -4.22 12.07
C ILE A 526 16.76 -5.08 11.19
N MET A 527 17.96 -4.60 10.88
CA MET A 527 18.95 -5.35 10.09
C MET A 527 19.74 -6.36 10.94
N THR A 528 19.67 -6.28 12.28
CA THR A 528 20.50 -7.10 13.18
C THR A 528 19.74 -7.74 14.34
N VAL A 529 18.58 -7.22 14.76
CA VAL A 529 17.76 -7.84 15.81
C VAL A 529 17.31 -9.25 15.43
N ALA A 530 16.95 -10.09 16.40
CA ALA A 530 16.36 -11.39 16.14
C ALA A 530 15.05 -11.25 15.31
N GLU A 531 14.72 -12.24 14.48
CA GLU A 531 13.53 -12.18 13.61
C GLU A 531 12.24 -11.94 14.40
N GLU A 532 12.15 -12.50 15.59
CA GLU A 532 11.00 -12.38 16.51
C GLU A 532 10.82 -10.95 17.03
N GLN A 533 11.92 -10.19 17.14
CA GLN A 533 11.93 -8.82 17.67
C GLN A 533 11.66 -7.76 16.61
N ILE A 534 11.60 -8.11 15.32
CA ILE A 534 11.40 -7.14 14.24
C ILE A 534 10.11 -6.33 14.45
N LEU A 535 9.02 -6.98 14.88
CA LEU A 535 7.73 -6.32 15.10
C LEU A 535 7.66 -5.51 16.40
N ASP A 536 8.61 -5.69 17.32
CA ASP A 536 8.75 -4.87 18.53
C ASP A 536 9.32 -3.48 18.23
N THR A 537 9.97 -3.33 17.07
CA THR A 537 10.59 -2.08 16.62
C THR A 537 9.55 -0.97 16.49
N LYS A 538 9.88 0.20 17.02
CA LYS A 538 9.02 1.39 16.97
C LYS A 538 9.62 2.44 16.06
N VAL A 539 8.74 3.10 15.31
CA VAL A 539 9.07 4.31 14.56
C VAL A 539 9.16 5.47 15.57
N GLU A 540 10.34 6.03 15.72
CA GLU A 540 10.59 7.22 16.56
C GLU A 540 10.28 8.50 15.82
N MET A 541 10.62 8.54 14.52
CA MET A 541 10.40 9.71 13.68
C MET A 541 10.27 9.33 12.22
N THR A 542 9.34 9.96 11.53
CA THR A 542 9.21 9.92 10.07
C THR A 542 9.51 11.29 9.50
N VAL A 543 10.45 11.37 8.57
CA VAL A 543 10.90 12.62 7.96
C VAL A 543 10.59 12.58 6.46
N LEU A 544 9.95 13.63 5.96
CA LEU A 544 9.55 13.79 4.57
C LEU A 544 9.99 15.14 4.03
N GLY A 545 10.89 15.16 3.05
CA GLY A 545 11.45 16.40 2.50
C GLY A 545 12.13 17.24 3.58
N GLY A 546 12.87 16.62 4.49
CA GLY A 546 13.58 17.27 5.60
C GLY A 546 12.70 17.74 6.75
N ARG A 547 11.37 17.53 6.71
CA ARG A 547 10.44 17.88 7.78
C ARG A 547 9.99 16.65 8.54
N ALA A 548 10.10 16.66 9.86
CA ALA A 548 9.51 15.62 10.69
C ALA A 548 7.98 15.71 10.62
N ILE A 549 7.35 14.72 10.01
CA ILE A 549 5.89 14.62 9.84
C ILE A 549 5.25 13.73 10.91
N TYR A 550 6.04 12.92 11.59
CA TYR A 550 5.65 12.15 12.76
C TYR A 550 6.81 12.12 13.75
N ARG A 551 6.50 12.24 15.03
CA ARG A 551 7.39 11.97 16.17
C ARG A 551 6.62 11.15 17.19
N ARG A 552 7.25 10.10 17.70
CA ARG A 552 6.72 9.33 18.83
C ARG A 552 6.85 10.16 20.09
N ASN A 553 5.75 10.27 20.85
CA ASN A 553 5.70 10.96 22.15
C ASN A 553 6.38 10.14 23.24
#